data_fd6695fcf054cb2416b753f5b780a0ab
#
_entry.id   fd6695fcf054cb2416b753f5b780a0ab
#
_cell.length_a   1.000
_cell.length_b   1.000
_cell.length_c   1.000
_cell.angle_alpha   90.00
_cell.angle_beta   90.00
_cell.angle_gamma   90.00
#
_symmetry.space_group_name_H-M   'P 1'
#
loop_
_entity.id
_entity.type
_entity.pdbx_description
1 polymer ?
#
loop_
_entity_poly.entity_id
_entity_poly.type
_entity_poly.pdbx_seq_one_letter_code
_entity_poly.pdbx_strand_id
1 'polypeptide(L)'
;NNNSGAQSGEISGITGDIYLKYDGGSNAQKIDAPVNTAAKVTLSPNGGDFQKTISVTATLSNNAKSGWYKIGNGEQVALTPGKATTFTLGADMMEGESKTVTWSATNADNETKTGSATFNKIKEVVIPTPTGIYAYFLAPAEWSDIHVWAWNDTDNFTGGNWPGVACTKTGAKKNGLDVWMWKYDGDLTTAPTKIIFNNNGNGANQTETFAFVNGAVYNRSGKTNESVSTGINQTVAAQKAGSVKIYTLSGVKVAEVSNVQDAEYILAPGMYICNGKKFVIK
;
A
#
# COMPACT_ATOMS: atom_id res chain seq x y z
N ASN A 1 17.47 59.64 -7.80
CA ASN A 1 18.91 59.64 -7.93
C ASN A 1 19.31 60.24 -9.25
N ASN A 2 19.87 61.38 -9.12
CA ASN A 2 20.27 62.23 -10.20
C ASN A 2 21.64 61.83 -10.69
N ASN A 3 21.77 60.76 -11.40
CA ASN A 3 23.06 60.40 -11.94
C ASN A 3 22.94 60.02 -13.41
N SER A 4 23.85 60.48 -14.18
CA SER A 4 24.07 60.20 -15.59
C SER A 4 24.37 58.73 -15.92
N GLY A 5 23.94 57.83 -15.06
CA GLY A 5 24.01 56.38 -15.26
C GLY A 5 22.79 55.86 -16.00
N ALA A 6 22.91 54.76 -16.67
CA ALA A 6 21.83 54.07 -17.34
C ALA A 6 20.68 53.78 -16.35
N GLN A 7 19.50 54.29 -16.67
CA GLN A 7 18.28 54.04 -15.89
C GLN A 7 17.42 53.00 -16.61
N SER A 8 16.84 52.08 -15.84
CA SER A 8 15.78 51.21 -16.38
C SER A 8 14.54 52.03 -16.69
N GLY A 9 13.74 51.58 -17.64
CA GLY A 9 12.43 52.15 -17.91
C GLY A 9 11.54 52.12 -16.66
N GLU A 10 10.60 53.06 -16.56
CA GLU A 10 9.65 53.09 -15.44
C GLU A 10 8.69 51.90 -15.51
N ILE A 11 8.52 51.22 -14.39
CA ILE A 11 7.55 50.18 -14.24
C ILE A 11 6.42 50.72 -13.35
N SER A 12 5.23 50.94 -13.95
CA SER A 12 4.06 51.45 -13.26
C SER A 12 3.06 50.35 -12.88
N GLY A 13 2.10 50.68 -12.01
CA GLY A 13 1.03 49.76 -11.62
C GLY A 13 1.45 48.67 -10.63
N ILE A 14 2.50 48.90 -9.84
CA ILE A 14 2.98 47.96 -8.82
C ILE A 14 2.05 48.01 -7.61
N THR A 15 1.36 46.94 -7.34
CA THR A 15 0.48 46.76 -6.16
C THR A 15 1.01 45.77 -5.12
N GLY A 16 2.22 45.23 -5.31
CA GLY A 16 2.87 44.26 -4.45
C GLY A 16 4.33 44.03 -4.82
N ASP A 17 4.95 42.97 -4.32
CA ASP A 17 6.33 42.62 -4.63
C ASP A 17 6.51 42.35 -6.11
N ILE A 18 7.58 42.91 -6.71
CA ILE A 18 7.99 42.63 -8.08
C ILE A 18 9.38 42.03 -8.12
N TYR A 19 9.57 41.13 -9.05
CA TYR A 19 10.85 40.49 -9.31
C TYR A 19 11.38 41.04 -10.64
N LEU A 20 12.62 41.51 -10.63
CA LEU A 20 13.28 42.12 -11.77
C LEU A 20 14.54 41.34 -12.12
N LYS A 21 14.69 41.02 -13.40
CA LYS A 21 15.94 40.51 -13.95
C LYS A 21 16.70 41.67 -14.62
N TYR A 22 17.91 41.93 -14.18
CA TYR A 22 18.81 42.91 -14.78
C TYR A 22 19.78 42.19 -15.72
N ASP A 23 19.87 42.64 -16.95
CA ASP A 23 20.68 42.04 -18.01
C ASP A 23 22.08 42.69 -18.16
N GLY A 24 22.43 43.61 -17.26
CA GLY A 24 23.68 44.35 -17.31
C GLY A 24 23.61 45.61 -18.20
N GLY A 25 22.46 45.83 -18.88
CA GLY A 25 22.18 47.01 -19.69
C GLY A 25 21.26 48.00 -18.98
N SER A 26 20.56 48.81 -19.76
CA SER A 26 19.65 49.84 -19.23
C SER A 26 18.23 49.31 -18.89
N ASN A 27 17.95 48.04 -19.07
CA ASN A 27 16.61 47.49 -18.97
C ASN A 27 16.51 46.45 -17.86
N ALA A 28 15.62 46.69 -16.90
CA ALA A 28 15.12 45.69 -16.01
C ALA A 28 13.81 45.10 -16.55
N GLN A 29 13.75 43.79 -16.68
CA GLN A 29 12.54 43.08 -17.10
C GLN A 29 11.81 42.54 -15.86
N LYS A 30 10.47 42.78 -15.82
CA LYS A 30 9.61 42.14 -14.84
C LYS A 30 9.57 40.67 -15.16
N ILE A 31 9.89 39.86 -14.16
CA ILE A 31 9.77 38.42 -14.21
C ILE A 31 8.76 37.95 -13.16
N ASP A 32 8.22 36.76 -13.32
CA ASP A 32 7.41 36.12 -12.28
C ASP A 32 8.24 35.89 -11.02
N ALA A 33 7.57 35.88 -9.86
CA ALA A 33 8.23 35.53 -8.60
C ALA A 33 9.02 34.23 -8.78
N PRO A 34 10.31 34.20 -8.42
CA PRO A 34 11.05 32.95 -8.48
C PRO A 34 10.34 31.96 -7.60
N VAL A 35 9.74 30.94 -8.21
CA VAL A 35 9.13 29.82 -7.49
C VAL A 35 10.27 28.96 -6.99
N ASN A 36 10.90 29.41 -5.91
CA ASN A 36 11.89 28.60 -5.22
C ASN A 36 11.17 27.53 -4.38
N THR A 37 10.62 26.55 -5.06
CA THR A 37 10.08 25.37 -4.39
C THR A 37 11.27 24.48 -4.02
N ALA A 38 11.48 24.31 -2.70
CA ALA A 38 12.50 23.41 -2.19
C ALA A 38 12.33 22.01 -2.80
N ALA A 39 13.39 21.44 -3.34
CA ALA A 39 13.40 20.08 -3.83
C ALA A 39 13.11 19.12 -2.66
N LYS A 40 12.41 18.01 -2.90
CA LYS A 40 12.08 17.01 -1.89
C LYS A 40 12.07 15.60 -2.48
N VAL A 41 12.27 14.60 -1.62
CA VAL A 41 11.89 13.23 -1.89
C VAL A 41 10.58 12.93 -1.17
N THR A 42 9.63 12.36 -1.86
CA THR A 42 8.39 11.86 -1.28
C THR A 42 8.48 10.34 -1.19
N LEU A 43 8.29 9.80 0.02
CA LEU A 43 8.19 8.36 0.25
C LEU A 43 6.72 7.97 0.36
N SER A 44 6.34 6.88 -0.28
CA SER A 44 4.98 6.33 -0.18
C SER A 44 5.06 4.81 -0.01
N PRO A 45 4.65 4.29 1.17
CA PRO A 45 4.28 5.00 2.39
C PRO A 45 5.47 5.74 3.01
N ASN A 46 5.17 6.75 3.86
CA ASN A 46 6.18 7.55 4.55
C ASN A 46 6.38 7.07 6.00
N GLY A 47 6.96 5.87 6.13
CA GLY A 47 7.18 5.21 7.41
C GLY A 47 5.95 4.43 7.91
N GLY A 48 6.05 3.94 9.15
CA GLY A 48 4.99 3.25 9.87
C GLY A 48 5.25 1.75 10.06
N ASP A 49 4.27 1.09 10.69
CA ASP A 49 4.33 -0.33 11.02
C ASP A 49 3.93 -1.18 9.83
N PHE A 50 4.60 -2.30 9.67
CA PHE A 50 4.26 -3.29 8.65
C PHE A 50 4.49 -4.71 9.16
N GLN A 51 3.83 -5.67 8.51
CA GLN A 51 4.01 -7.11 8.73
C GLN A 51 4.66 -7.72 7.49
N LYS A 52 5.44 -8.77 7.61
CA LYS A 52 6.19 -9.44 6.51
C LYS A 52 7.13 -8.49 5.76
N THR A 53 6.65 -7.86 4.69
CA THR A 53 7.41 -6.93 3.86
C THR A 53 6.58 -5.71 3.51
N ILE A 54 7.25 -4.59 3.19
CA ILE A 54 6.61 -3.36 2.73
C ILE A 54 7.34 -2.85 1.48
N SER A 55 6.56 -2.48 0.47
CA SER A 55 7.05 -1.85 -0.75
C SER A 55 6.96 -0.33 -0.57
N VAL A 56 8.06 0.36 -0.77
CA VAL A 56 8.17 1.82 -0.60
C VAL A 56 8.58 2.43 -1.93
N THR A 57 7.83 3.44 -2.37
CA THR A 57 8.16 4.22 -3.56
C THR A 57 8.78 5.56 -3.16
N ALA A 58 9.98 5.83 -3.63
CA ALA A 58 10.66 7.12 -3.50
C ALA A 58 10.52 7.91 -4.80
N THR A 59 10.05 9.14 -4.72
CA THR A 59 9.91 10.05 -5.86
C THR A 59 10.61 11.36 -5.57
N LEU A 60 11.60 11.71 -6.40
CA LEU A 60 12.29 12.99 -6.36
C LEU A 60 11.48 14.02 -7.14
N SER A 61 11.29 15.21 -6.56
CA SER A 61 10.55 16.29 -7.22
C SER A 61 11.19 16.73 -8.54
N ASN A 62 10.36 17.18 -9.51
CA ASN A 62 10.82 17.57 -10.86
C ASN A 62 11.81 18.74 -10.86
N ASN A 63 11.70 19.65 -9.88
CA ASN A 63 12.59 20.80 -9.72
C ASN A 63 13.92 20.49 -9.04
N ALA A 64 14.18 19.23 -8.72
CA ALA A 64 15.44 18.82 -8.13
C ALA A 64 16.54 18.73 -9.20
N LYS A 65 17.73 19.19 -8.84
CA LYS A 65 18.99 18.98 -9.59
C LYS A 65 19.55 17.58 -9.32
N SER A 66 19.45 17.13 -8.08
CA SER A 66 19.90 15.81 -7.62
C SER A 66 19.17 15.38 -6.36
N GLY A 67 19.16 14.08 -6.10
CA GLY A 67 18.66 13.51 -4.86
C GLY A 67 19.01 12.05 -4.74
N TRP A 68 18.92 11.55 -3.52
CA TRP A 68 19.19 10.14 -3.19
C TRP A 68 18.37 9.71 -1.98
N TYR A 69 18.27 8.41 -1.78
CA TYR A 69 17.87 7.81 -0.52
C TYR A 69 18.88 6.77 -0.09
N LYS A 70 18.89 6.41 1.20
CA LYS A 70 19.60 5.25 1.74
C LYS A 70 18.78 4.57 2.83
N ILE A 71 19.00 3.27 3.03
CA ILE A 71 18.33 2.44 4.02
C ILE A 71 19.32 2.15 5.15
N GLY A 72 19.03 2.64 6.35
CA GLY A 72 19.94 2.50 7.50
C GLY A 72 21.35 3.04 7.19
N ASN A 73 22.35 2.20 7.40
CA ASN A 73 23.75 2.50 7.10
C ASN A 73 24.20 2.06 5.70
N GLY A 74 23.26 1.63 4.84
CA GLY A 74 23.57 1.22 3.47
C GLY A 74 24.05 2.35 2.57
N GLU A 75 24.36 2.01 1.32
CA GLU A 75 24.79 2.95 0.31
C GLU A 75 23.68 3.88 -0.14
N GLN A 76 24.06 5.05 -0.68
CA GLN A 76 23.12 5.99 -1.27
C GLN A 76 22.69 5.50 -2.65
N VAL A 77 21.38 5.49 -2.88
CA VAL A 77 20.78 5.19 -4.16
C VAL A 77 20.31 6.49 -4.81
N ALA A 78 20.90 6.85 -5.95
CA ALA A 78 20.56 8.07 -6.67
C ALA A 78 19.13 7.98 -7.24
N LEU A 79 18.42 9.11 -7.18
CA LEU A 79 17.07 9.27 -7.74
C LEU A 79 17.10 10.18 -8.98
N THR A 80 16.27 9.85 -9.95
CA THR A 80 16.05 10.70 -11.13
C THR A 80 14.85 11.62 -10.88
N PRO A 81 14.96 12.95 -11.12
CA PRO A 81 13.83 13.87 -10.96
C PRO A 81 12.57 13.40 -11.72
N GLY A 82 11.44 13.46 -11.05
CA GLY A 82 10.13 13.06 -11.59
C GLY A 82 9.90 11.56 -11.77
N LYS A 83 10.93 10.72 -11.54
CA LYS A 83 10.81 9.26 -11.71
C LYS A 83 10.64 8.56 -10.36
N ALA A 84 9.65 7.69 -10.27
CA ALA A 84 9.44 6.83 -9.13
C ALA A 84 10.46 5.67 -9.10
N THR A 85 11.03 5.39 -7.94
CA THR A 85 11.90 4.24 -7.68
C THR A 85 11.32 3.46 -6.50
N THR A 86 11.10 2.17 -6.69
CA THR A 86 10.48 1.31 -5.67
C THR A 86 11.51 0.35 -5.09
N PHE A 87 11.48 0.15 -3.78
CA PHE A 87 12.28 -0.83 -3.04
C PHE A 87 11.41 -1.53 -1.98
N THR A 88 11.88 -2.68 -1.49
CA THR A 88 11.17 -3.48 -0.50
C THR A 88 12.00 -3.60 0.78
N LEU A 89 11.32 -3.44 1.93
CA LEU A 89 11.89 -3.68 3.26
C LEU A 89 11.23 -4.91 3.90
N GLY A 90 11.91 -5.54 4.84
CA GLY A 90 11.34 -6.56 5.72
C GLY A 90 11.79 -7.99 5.46
N ALA A 91 12.36 -8.32 4.29
CA ALA A 91 12.81 -9.66 4.00
C ALA A 91 13.94 -10.12 4.96
N ASP A 92 14.81 -9.21 5.33
CA ASP A 92 15.98 -9.38 6.19
C ASP A 92 15.80 -8.81 7.61
N MET A 93 14.58 -8.45 7.99
CA MET A 93 14.25 -7.89 9.31
C MET A 93 13.54 -8.94 10.18
N MET A 94 13.83 -8.95 11.46
CA MET A 94 13.08 -9.69 12.48
C MET A 94 11.89 -8.87 13.00
N GLU A 95 10.90 -9.53 13.60
CA GLU A 95 9.82 -8.84 14.32
C GLU A 95 10.38 -7.99 15.45
N GLY A 96 9.89 -6.75 15.57
CA GLY A 96 10.40 -5.75 16.52
C GLY A 96 11.53 -4.89 15.98
N GLU A 97 12.12 -5.21 14.84
CA GLU A 97 13.16 -4.38 14.22
C GLU A 97 12.60 -3.19 13.47
N SER A 98 13.41 -2.12 13.41
CA SER A 98 13.11 -0.91 12.66
C SER A 98 14.22 -0.58 11.68
N LYS A 99 13.86 -0.08 10.50
CA LYS A 99 14.81 0.52 9.54
C LYS A 99 14.38 1.94 9.20
N THR A 100 15.35 2.84 9.20
CA THR A 100 15.12 4.24 8.80
C THR A 100 15.61 4.44 7.38
N VAL A 101 14.75 4.99 6.53
CA VAL A 101 15.11 5.48 5.20
C VAL A 101 15.37 6.97 5.32
N THR A 102 16.58 7.40 5.00
CA THR A 102 16.97 8.81 4.94
C THR A 102 17.10 9.24 3.49
N TRP A 103 16.82 10.49 3.20
CA TRP A 103 16.92 11.05 1.86
C TRP A 103 17.45 12.47 1.85
N SER A 104 17.95 12.87 0.71
CA SER A 104 18.37 14.24 0.40
C SER A 104 17.91 14.63 -0.98
N ALA A 105 17.53 15.89 -1.15
CA ALA A 105 17.19 16.49 -2.44
C ALA A 105 17.81 17.87 -2.53
N THR A 106 18.44 18.20 -3.65
CA THR A 106 19.09 19.49 -3.92
C THR A 106 18.40 20.14 -5.15
N ASN A 107 17.99 21.39 -5.04
CA ASN A 107 17.40 22.14 -6.14
C ASN A 107 18.48 22.78 -7.07
N ALA A 108 18.06 23.49 -8.10
CA ALA A 108 18.95 24.15 -9.05
C ALA A 108 19.86 25.23 -8.39
N ASP A 109 19.39 25.83 -7.29
CA ASP A 109 20.12 26.87 -6.53
C ASP A 109 21.09 26.26 -5.52
N ASN A 110 21.30 24.95 -5.52
CA ASN A 110 22.11 24.16 -4.59
C ASN A 110 21.59 24.18 -3.14
N GLU A 111 20.34 24.53 -2.92
CA GLU A 111 19.69 24.36 -1.62
C GLU A 111 19.33 22.89 -1.42
N THR A 112 19.75 22.36 -0.28
CA THR A 112 19.55 20.93 0.05
C THR A 112 18.52 20.77 1.17
N LYS A 113 17.57 19.87 0.95
CA LYS A 113 16.63 19.42 1.95
C LYS A 113 16.83 17.93 2.23
N THR A 114 16.79 17.57 3.50
CA THR A 114 16.90 16.17 3.96
C THR A 114 15.64 15.77 4.71
N GLY A 115 15.41 14.47 4.81
CA GLY A 115 14.35 13.93 5.64
C GLY A 115 14.53 12.44 5.86
N SER A 116 13.65 11.87 6.68
CA SER A 116 13.70 10.46 7.00
C SER A 116 12.32 9.92 7.30
N ALA A 117 12.16 8.59 7.16
CA ALA A 117 10.98 7.84 7.56
C ALA A 117 11.43 6.52 8.20
N THR A 118 10.81 6.13 9.31
CA THR A 118 11.10 4.88 10.02
C THR A 118 10.00 3.86 9.75
N PHE A 119 10.40 2.64 9.44
CA PHE A 119 9.56 1.50 9.16
C PHE A 119 9.80 0.42 10.22
N ASN A 120 8.75 0.01 10.93
CA ASN A 120 8.83 -0.95 12.03
C ASN A 120 8.20 -2.27 11.60
N LYS A 121 8.95 -3.36 11.67
CA LYS A 121 8.41 -4.69 11.42
C LYS A 121 7.74 -5.22 12.68
N ILE A 122 6.41 -5.23 12.68
CA ILE A 122 5.59 -5.75 13.79
C ILE A 122 5.22 -7.21 13.57
N LYS A 123 4.78 -7.87 14.64
CA LYS A 123 4.31 -9.25 14.60
C LYS A 123 3.16 -9.42 13.61
N GLU A 124 3.21 -10.51 12.85
CA GLU A 124 2.13 -10.84 11.93
C GLU A 124 0.85 -11.21 12.70
N VAL A 125 -0.24 -10.54 12.36
CA VAL A 125 -1.58 -10.94 12.81
C VAL A 125 -2.19 -11.83 11.74
N VAL A 126 -2.52 -13.04 12.15
CA VAL A 126 -3.20 -14.03 11.31
C VAL A 126 -4.70 -13.83 11.46
N ILE A 127 -5.39 -13.53 10.36
CA ILE A 127 -6.85 -13.40 10.32
C ILE A 127 -7.43 -14.75 9.90
N PRO A 128 -8.32 -15.37 10.70
CA PRO A 128 -9.03 -16.57 10.25
C PRO A 128 -9.83 -16.27 8.98
N THR A 129 -9.81 -17.17 8.00
CA THR A 129 -10.64 -17.01 6.79
C THR A 129 -12.11 -17.11 7.17
N PRO A 130 -12.91 -16.08 6.96
CA PRO A 130 -14.34 -16.16 7.22
C PRO A 130 -15.02 -17.15 6.26
N THR A 131 -16.15 -17.69 6.67
CA THR A 131 -17.08 -18.41 5.81
C THR A 131 -18.19 -17.45 5.37
N GLY A 132 -18.78 -17.65 4.19
CA GLY A 132 -19.88 -16.84 3.70
C GLY A 132 -19.43 -15.65 2.84
N ILE A 133 -20.14 -14.54 2.97
CA ILE A 133 -19.91 -13.31 2.21
C ILE A 133 -19.07 -12.36 3.05
N TYR A 134 -17.92 -11.93 2.53
CA TYR A 134 -17.03 -11.01 3.21
C TYR A 134 -16.12 -10.26 2.22
N ALA A 135 -15.55 -9.17 2.70
CA ALA A 135 -14.53 -8.40 1.97
C ALA A 135 -13.55 -7.75 2.94
N TYR A 136 -12.37 -7.44 2.46
CA TYR A 136 -11.36 -6.70 3.19
C TYR A 136 -11.14 -5.32 2.57
N PHE A 137 -10.78 -4.35 3.41
CA PHE A 137 -10.44 -3.01 2.97
C PHE A 137 -9.12 -2.54 3.59
N LEU A 138 -8.21 -2.07 2.75
CA LEU A 138 -6.97 -1.40 3.14
C LEU A 138 -7.30 0.09 3.27
N ALA A 139 -7.55 0.53 4.50
CA ALA A 139 -7.98 1.88 4.75
C ALA A 139 -6.82 2.88 4.61
N PRO A 140 -7.04 4.05 3.99
CA PRO A 140 -6.11 5.17 4.08
C PRO A 140 -5.82 5.52 5.54
N ALA A 141 -4.62 6.00 5.84
CA ALA A 141 -4.18 6.24 7.23
C ALA A 141 -5.05 7.28 7.96
N GLU A 142 -5.64 8.20 7.21
CA GLU A 142 -6.53 9.24 7.71
C GLU A 142 -7.97 8.77 7.98
N TRP A 143 -8.33 7.51 7.61
CA TRP A 143 -9.64 6.94 7.86
C TRP A 143 -9.62 6.08 9.12
N SER A 144 -10.52 6.34 10.05
CA SER A 144 -10.52 5.70 11.38
C SER A 144 -11.81 4.95 11.73
N ASP A 145 -12.88 5.15 10.96
CA ASP A 145 -14.19 4.55 11.20
C ASP A 145 -14.79 4.02 9.90
N ILE A 146 -14.35 2.83 9.53
CA ILE A 146 -14.66 2.26 8.21
C ILE A 146 -16.03 1.61 8.23
N HIS A 147 -16.89 2.07 7.33
CA HIS A 147 -18.18 1.49 7.03
C HIS A 147 -18.22 0.94 5.60
N VAL A 148 -19.14 0.02 5.36
CA VAL A 148 -19.36 -0.61 4.07
C VAL A 148 -20.82 -0.54 3.68
N TRP A 149 -21.08 -0.24 2.42
CA TRP A 149 -22.37 -0.33 1.75
C TRP A 149 -22.27 -1.36 0.63
N ALA A 150 -23.04 -2.45 0.74
CA ALA A 150 -23.01 -3.55 -0.23
C ALA A 150 -24.43 -3.94 -0.62
N TRP A 151 -24.68 -4.08 -1.92
CA TRP A 151 -26.03 -4.33 -2.47
C TRP A 151 -25.96 -5.06 -3.82
N ASN A 152 -27.11 -5.60 -4.22
CA ASN A 152 -27.40 -6.01 -5.59
C ASN A 152 -28.68 -5.28 -6.07
N ASP A 153 -29.28 -5.72 -7.15
CA ASP A 153 -30.45 -5.03 -7.73
C ASP A 153 -31.72 -5.18 -6.88
N THR A 154 -31.77 -6.15 -5.95
CA THR A 154 -32.94 -6.47 -5.11
C THR A 154 -32.68 -6.30 -3.62
N ASP A 155 -31.46 -6.55 -3.16
CA ASP A 155 -31.14 -6.70 -1.75
C ASP A 155 -30.05 -5.72 -1.31
N ASN A 156 -30.13 -5.29 -0.04
CA ASN A 156 -29.09 -4.59 0.65
C ASN A 156 -28.53 -5.47 1.78
N PHE A 157 -27.22 -5.69 1.78
CA PHE A 157 -26.50 -6.57 2.72
C PHE A 157 -25.95 -5.82 3.93
N THR A 158 -26.27 -4.53 4.07
CA THR A 158 -25.70 -3.62 5.07
C THR A 158 -26.76 -2.81 5.81
N GLY A 159 -27.98 -3.36 5.97
CA GLY A 159 -29.04 -2.81 6.79
C GLY A 159 -29.89 -1.71 6.15
N GLY A 160 -29.69 -1.39 4.84
CA GLY A 160 -30.56 -0.53 4.06
C GLY A 160 -30.47 0.98 4.35
N ASN A 161 -29.61 1.43 5.27
CA ASN A 161 -29.40 2.84 5.57
C ASN A 161 -27.92 3.21 5.40
N TRP A 162 -27.65 4.33 4.72
CA TRP A 162 -26.32 4.92 4.64
C TRP A 162 -25.85 5.38 6.03
N PRO A 163 -24.59 5.16 6.43
CA PRO A 163 -23.41 4.71 5.65
C PRO A 163 -23.22 3.19 5.56
N GLY A 164 -24.21 2.39 5.91
CA GLY A 164 -24.11 0.96 5.99
C GLY A 164 -23.64 0.47 7.35
N VAL A 165 -22.93 -0.65 7.40
CA VAL A 165 -22.46 -1.24 8.64
C VAL A 165 -20.95 -1.02 8.84
N ALA A 166 -20.56 -0.91 10.13
CA ALA A 166 -19.16 -0.77 10.50
C ALA A 166 -18.35 -2.04 10.14
N CYS A 167 -17.17 -1.84 9.58
CA CYS A 167 -16.19 -2.89 9.40
C CYS A 167 -15.42 -3.15 10.71
N THR A 168 -14.92 -4.36 10.89
CA THR A 168 -14.08 -4.73 12.03
C THR A 168 -12.61 -4.51 11.68
N LYS A 169 -11.89 -3.77 12.53
CA LYS A 169 -10.43 -3.66 12.42
C LYS A 169 -9.79 -4.98 12.82
N THR A 170 -9.04 -5.61 11.91
CA THR A 170 -8.51 -6.96 12.11
C THR A 170 -7.23 -7.01 12.95
N GLY A 171 -6.57 -5.86 13.12
CA GLY A 171 -5.23 -5.76 13.71
C GLY A 171 -4.09 -6.12 12.76
N ALA A 172 -4.39 -6.69 11.59
CA ALA A 172 -3.39 -6.92 10.56
C ALA A 172 -3.07 -5.62 9.80
N LYS A 173 -1.84 -5.59 9.25
CA LYS A 173 -1.40 -4.52 8.34
C LYS A 173 -0.92 -5.11 7.01
N LYS A 174 -1.21 -4.40 5.93
CA LYS A 174 -0.74 -4.71 4.59
C LYS A 174 -0.22 -3.43 3.93
N ASN A 175 1.02 -3.45 3.47
CA ASN A 175 1.70 -2.26 2.90
C ASN A 175 1.63 -1.03 3.82
N GLY A 176 1.73 -1.23 5.16
CA GLY A 176 1.62 -0.18 6.17
C GLY A 176 0.19 0.27 6.49
N LEU A 177 -0.82 -0.16 5.74
CA LEU A 177 -2.22 0.19 5.93
C LEU A 177 -2.92 -0.81 6.86
N ASP A 178 -3.86 -0.34 7.65
CA ASP A 178 -4.72 -1.20 8.47
C ASP A 178 -5.69 -2.00 7.59
N VAL A 179 -5.85 -3.28 7.93
CA VAL A 179 -6.80 -4.18 7.28
C VAL A 179 -8.11 -4.18 8.06
N TRP A 180 -9.18 -3.78 7.41
CA TRP A 180 -10.55 -3.84 7.92
C TRP A 180 -11.31 -4.95 7.21
N MET A 181 -12.26 -5.57 7.90
CA MET A 181 -13.05 -6.67 7.39
C MET A 181 -14.54 -6.39 7.57
N TRP A 182 -15.28 -6.61 6.52
CA TRP A 182 -16.72 -6.78 6.56
C TRP A 182 -17.08 -8.23 6.35
N LYS A 183 -18.04 -8.72 7.12
CA LYS A 183 -18.65 -10.04 6.96
C LYS A 183 -20.15 -9.89 7.06
N TYR A 184 -20.85 -10.54 6.17
CA TYR A 184 -22.31 -10.67 6.19
C TYR A 184 -22.69 -11.99 6.85
N ASP A 185 -23.51 -11.93 7.89
CA ASP A 185 -23.95 -13.08 8.68
C ASP A 185 -25.42 -13.46 8.43
N GLY A 186 -26.06 -12.86 7.43
CA GLY A 186 -27.45 -13.14 7.04
C GLY A 186 -27.61 -14.28 6.05
N ASP A 187 -28.73 -14.28 5.33
CA ASP A 187 -29.03 -15.28 4.30
C ASP A 187 -28.03 -15.22 3.16
N LEU A 188 -27.45 -16.36 2.81
CA LEU A 188 -26.44 -16.53 1.76
C LEU A 188 -27.01 -17.00 0.42
N THR A 189 -28.33 -16.96 0.23
CA THR A 189 -28.97 -17.38 -1.04
C THR A 189 -28.64 -16.43 -2.17
N THR A 190 -28.35 -15.16 -1.86
CA THR A 190 -27.92 -14.14 -2.82
C THR A 190 -26.62 -13.50 -2.34
N ALA A 191 -25.93 -12.76 -3.22
CA ALA A 191 -24.71 -12.04 -2.90
C ALA A 191 -24.79 -10.60 -3.44
N PRO A 192 -24.05 -9.65 -2.83
CA PRO A 192 -23.94 -8.31 -3.42
C PRO A 192 -23.21 -8.38 -4.78
N THR A 193 -23.56 -7.46 -5.65
CA THR A 193 -22.85 -7.21 -6.91
C THR A 193 -22.01 -5.94 -6.86
N LYS A 194 -22.32 -5.06 -5.90
CA LYS A 194 -21.70 -3.73 -5.74
C LYS A 194 -21.31 -3.50 -4.29
N ILE A 195 -20.24 -2.72 -4.11
CA ILE A 195 -19.70 -2.38 -2.78
C ILE A 195 -19.09 -0.98 -2.79
N ILE A 196 -19.27 -0.23 -1.70
CA ILE A 196 -18.62 1.04 -1.39
C ILE A 196 -18.04 0.94 0.03
N PHE A 197 -16.84 1.45 0.23
CA PHE A 197 -16.27 1.70 1.56
C PHE A 197 -16.26 3.20 1.83
N ASN A 198 -16.50 3.58 3.07
CA ASN A 198 -16.54 4.98 3.49
C ASN A 198 -16.04 5.15 4.93
N ASN A 199 -15.73 6.40 5.29
CA ASN A 199 -15.35 6.76 6.65
C ASN A 199 -16.57 7.34 7.38
N ASN A 200 -17.46 6.46 7.83
CA ASN A 200 -18.70 6.75 8.57
C ASN A 200 -19.58 7.82 7.91
N GLY A 201 -19.88 7.64 6.61
CA GLY A 201 -20.81 8.50 5.88
C GLY A 201 -20.26 9.87 5.48
N ASN A 202 -18.99 10.16 5.75
CA ASN A 202 -18.34 11.37 5.25
C ASN A 202 -18.18 11.28 3.73
N GLY A 203 -19.00 12.00 2.97
CA GLY A 203 -19.06 11.93 1.50
C GLY A 203 -17.75 12.28 0.78
N ALA A 204 -16.88 13.10 1.41
CA ALA A 204 -15.53 13.36 0.90
C ALA A 204 -14.59 12.16 1.08
N ASN A 205 -14.92 11.26 1.98
CA ASN A 205 -14.12 10.10 2.38
C ASN A 205 -14.87 8.79 2.11
N GLN A 206 -15.23 8.56 0.85
CA GLN A 206 -15.77 7.30 0.35
C GLN A 206 -15.03 6.86 -0.91
N THR A 207 -15.15 5.59 -1.24
CA THR A 207 -14.67 5.05 -2.51
C THR A 207 -15.71 5.28 -3.61
N GLU A 208 -15.29 5.10 -4.85
CA GLU A 208 -16.22 4.82 -5.94
C GLU A 208 -16.98 3.51 -5.69
N THR A 209 -18.03 3.27 -6.49
CA THR A 209 -18.74 1.99 -6.49
C THR A 209 -17.88 0.93 -7.19
N PHE A 210 -17.55 -0.14 -6.49
CA PHE A 210 -16.81 -1.26 -7.06
C PHE A 210 -17.71 -2.46 -7.31
N ALA A 211 -17.30 -3.31 -8.27
CA ALA A 211 -17.84 -4.65 -8.39
C ALA A 211 -17.45 -5.47 -7.15
N PHE A 212 -18.44 -6.11 -6.53
CA PHE A 212 -18.17 -7.00 -5.39
C PHE A 212 -17.56 -8.32 -5.87
N VAL A 213 -16.51 -8.75 -5.17
CA VAL A 213 -15.91 -10.08 -5.31
C VAL A 213 -15.71 -10.64 -3.91
N ASN A 214 -16.32 -11.79 -3.61
CA ASN A 214 -16.23 -12.40 -2.29
C ASN A 214 -14.79 -12.70 -1.88
N GLY A 215 -14.42 -12.30 -0.67
CA GLY A 215 -13.08 -12.50 -0.13
C GLY A 215 -11.99 -11.58 -0.69
N ALA A 216 -12.35 -10.68 -1.59
CA ALA A 216 -11.37 -9.75 -2.19
C ALA A 216 -10.90 -8.68 -1.21
N VAL A 217 -9.72 -8.16 -1.49
CA VAL A 217 -9.12 -7.02 -0.80
C VAL A 217 -9.28 -5.78 -1.68
N TYR A 218 -9.84 -4.73 -1.11
CA TYR A 218 -10.04 -3.44 -1.76
C TYR A 218 -9.17 -2.38 -1.12
N ASN A 219 -8.90 -1.32 -1.85
CA ASN A 219 -8.37 -0.06 -1.35
C ASN A 219 -9.21 1.11 -1.92
N ARG A 220 -8.77 2.35 -1.71
CA ARG A 220 -9.49 3.53 -2.22
C ARG A 220 -9.64 3.56 -3.75
N SER A 221 -8.78 2.88 -4.49
CA SER A 221 -8.76 2.86 -5.96
C SER A 221 -9.49 1.66 -6.59
N GLY A 222 -9.89 0.67 -5.78
CA GLY A 222 -10.60 -0.52 -6.27
C GLY A 222 -10.15 -1.84 -5.66
N LYS A 223 -10.56 -2.93 -6.31
CA LYS A 223 -10.09 -4.28 -5.98
C LYS A 223 -8.59 -4.40 -6.27
N THR A 224 -7.84 -4.90 -5.29
CA THR A 224 -6.41 -5.13 -5.41
C THR A 224 -6.11 -6.58 -5.80
N ASN A 225 -4.84 -6.86 -6.12
CA ASN A 225 -4.31 -8.21 -6.25
C ASN A 225 -3.68 -8.73 -4.93
N GLU A 226 -3.89 -7.99 -3.84
CA GLU A 226 -3.39 -8.35 -2.53
C GLU A 226 -4.19 -9.50 -1.92
N SER A 227 -3.55 -10.26 -1.04
CA SER A 227 -4.20 -11.24 -0.19
C SER A 227 -3.97 -10.86 1.27
N VAL A 228 -4.98 -11.04 2.10
CA VAL A 228 -4.85 -10.96 3.55
C VAL A 228 -4.31 -12.31 4.03
N SER A 229 -3.32 -12.29 4.96
CA SER A 229 -2.81 -13.52 5.56
C SER A 229 -3.91 -14.15 6.40
N THR A 230 -4.53 -15.18 5.87
CA THR A 230 -5.43 -16.04 6.60
C THR A 230 -4.60 -17.19 7.18
N GLY A 231 -4.85 -17.59 8.44
CA GLY A 231 -4.01 -18.48 9.25
C GLY A 231 -3.72 -19.88 8.75
N ILE A 232 -3.89 -20.13 7.48
CA ILE A 232 -3.30 -21.26 6.78
C ILE A 232 -2.13 -20.69 6.01
N ASN A 233 -0.93 -20.76 6.59
CA ASN A 233 0.29 -20.70 5.81
C ASN A 233 0.26 -21.86 4.80
N GLN A 234 -0.39 -21.65 3.67
CA GLN A 234 0.15 -22.24 2.48
C GLN A 234 1.44 -21.44 2.21
N THR A 235 2.54 -21.92 2.77
CA THR A 235 3.81 -21.79 2.07
C THR A 235 3.56 -22.42 0.71
N VAL A 236 3.21 -21.59 -0.27
CA VAL A 236 3.46 -21.92 -1.65
C VAL A 236 4.99 -21.78 -1.77
N ALA A 237 5.73 -22.73 -1.15
CA ALA A 237 7.00 -23.12 -1.68
C ALA A 237 6.70 -23.37 -3.15
N ALA A 238 7.43 -22.72 -4.05
CA ALA A 238 7.28 -22.88 -5.48
C ALA A 238 7.07 -24.38 -5.74
N GLN A 239 5.81 -24.73 -6.04
CA GLN A 239 5.45 -26.13 -6.25
C GLN A 239 6.20 -26.51 -7.49
N LYS A 240 7.24 -27.30 -7.30
CA LYS A 240 7.93 -27.97 -8.40
C LYS A 240 6.81 -28.64 -9.18
N ALA A 241 6.54 -28.17 -10.38
CA ALA A 241 5.43 -28.63 -11.17
C ALA A 241 5.47 -30.17 -11.18
N GLY A 242 4.50 -30.83 -10.55
CA GLY A 242 4.33 -32.26 -10.53
C GLY A 242 4.49 -32.99 -9.21
N SER A 243 4.67 -32.35 -8.02
CA SER A 243 4.70 -33.10 -6.76
C SER A 243 3.55 -32.78 -5.80
N VAL A 244 3.00 -33.80 -5.18
CA VAL A 244 1.88 -33.76 -4.23
C VAL A 244 2.39 -34.12 -2.85
N LYS A 245 2.18 -33.24 -1.85
CA LYS A 245 2.58 -33.47 -0.46
C LYS A 245 1.44 -34.08 0.35
N ILE A 246 1.77 -35.10 1.12
CA ILE A 246 0.81 -35.85 1.94
C ILE A 246 1.17 -35.70 3.42
N TYR A 247 0.15 -35.48 4.23
CA TYR A 247 0.26 -35.22 5.65
C TYR A 247 -0.63 -36.16 6.47
N THR A 248 -0.23 -36.45 7.70
CA THR A 248 -1.12 -37.05 8.69
C THR A 248 -2.22 -36.06 9.08
N LEU A 249 -3.24 -36.55 9.81
CA LEU A 249 -4.29 -35.70 10.40
C LEU A 249 -3.73 -34.69 11.42
N SER A 250 -2.57 -35.00 12.00
CA SER A 250 -1.84 -34.10 12.92
C SER A 250 -0.96 -33.07 12.21
N GLY A 251 -0.94 -33.05 10.86
CA GLY A 251 -0.19 -32.07 10.07
C GLY A 251 1.27 -32.42 9.79
N VAL A 252 1.73 -33.64 10.14
CA VAL A 252 3.10 -34.08 9.84
C VAL A 252 3.18 -34.53 8.39
N LYS A 253 4.14 -33.99 7.60
CA LYS A 253 4.40 -34.47 6.22
C LYS A 253 4.96 -35.88 6.26
N VAL A 254 4.31 -36.83 5.56
CA VAL A 254 4.69 -38.23 5.50
C VAL A 254 5.16 -38.69 4.13
N ALA A 255 4.78 -37.95 3.06
CA ALA A 255 5.22 -38.30 1.72
C ALA A 255 5.19 -37.06 0.78
N GLU A 256 5.93 -37.16 -0.33
CA GLU A 256 5.84 -36.29 -1.49
C GLU A 256 5.90 -37.18 -2.74
N VAL A 257 4.84 -37.15 -3.54
CA VAL A 257 4.61 -38.06 -4.66
C VAL A 257 4.25 -37.29 -5.93
N SER A 258 4.34 -37.88 -7.10
CA SER A 258 3.99 -37.24 -8.37
C SER A 258 2.47 -37.07 -8.52
N ASN A 259 1.68 -38.00 -7.99
CA ASN A 259 0.21 -37.93 -7.89
C ASN A 259 -0.27 -38.65 -6.61
N VAL A 260 -1.53 -38.45 -6.23
CA VAL A 260 -2.09 -39.00 -4.98
C VAL A 260 -2.14 -40.53 -4.99
N GLN A 261 -2.34 -41.15 -6.16
CA GLN A 261 -2.40 -42.58 -6.32
C GLN A 261 -1.06 -43.27 -5.95
N ASP A 262 0.06 -42.60 -6.21
CA ASP A 262 1.39 -43.13 -5.86
C ASP A 262 1.56 -43.28 -4.36
N ALA A 263 0.74 -42.62 -3.54
CA ALA A 263 0.79 -42.74 -2.09
C ALA A 263 0.38 -44.14 -1.57
N GLU A 264 -0.46 -44.86 -2.31
CA GLU A 264 -0.89 -46.21 -1.95
C GLU A 264 0.27 -47.22 -1.93
N TYR A 265 1.36 -46.93 -2.63
CA TYR A 265 2.53 -47.80 -2.72
C TYR A 265 3.58 -47.54 -1.62
N ILE A 266 3.48 -46.40 -0.92
CA ILE A 266 4.53 -45.96 0.02
C ILE A 266 4.02 -45.65 1.42
N LEU A 267 2.70 -45.52 1.61
CA LEU A 267 2.11 -45.23 2.91
C LEU A 267 1.28 -46.41 3.39
N ALA A 268 1.30 -46.65 4.71
CA ALA A 268 0.45 -47.64 5.34
C ALA A 268 -1.05 -47.29 5.21
N PRO A 269 -1.95 -48.28 5.30
CA PRO A 269 -3.38 -48.02 5.40
C PRO A 269 -3.69 -47.00 6.49
N GLY A 270 -4.48 -46.00 6.16
CA GLY A 270 -4.77 -44.91 7.08
C GLY A 270 -5.46 -43.71 6.44
N MET A 271 -5.72 -42.70 7.25
CA MET A 271 -6.35 -41.43 6.79
C MET A 271 -5.29 -40.31 6.71
N TYR A 272 -5.25 -39.68 5.57
CA TYR A 272 -4.25 -38.67 5.24
C TYR A 272 -4.90 -37.38 4.68
N ILE A 273 -4.12 -36.31 4.59
CA ILE A 273 -4.51 -35.02 3.99
C ILE A 273 -3.61 -34.74 2.80
N CYS A 274 -4.21 -34.42 1.67
CA CYS A 274 -3.55 -33.97 0.46
C CYS A 274 -4.33 -32.79 -0.13
N ASN A 275 -3.63 -31.69 -0.43
CA ASN A 275 -4.25 -30.48 -0.98
C ASN A 275 -5.49 -30.02 -0.19
N GLY A 276 -5.44 -30.11 1.15
CA GLY A 276 -6.54 -29.73 2.05
C GLY A 276 -7.73 -30.72 2.07
N LYS A 277 -7.67 -31.83 1.32
CA LYS A 277 -8.73 -32.85 1.30
C LYS A 277 -8.26 -34.12 2.01
N LYS A 278 -9.15 -34.75 2.79
CA LYS A 278 -8.92 -36.05 3.39
C LYS A 278 -9.06 -37.17 2.35
N PHE A 279 -8.19 -38.14 2.39
CA PHE A 279 -8.32 -39.37 1.61
C PHE A 279 -7.88 -40.57 2.46
N VAL A 280 -8.31 -41.77 2.09
CA VAL A 280 -8.07 -43.03 2.82
C VAL A 280 -7.26 -43.94 1.93
N ILE A 281 -6.17 -44.48 2.47
CA ILE A 281 -5.43 -45.63 1.93
C ILE A 281 -5.97 -46.86 2.63
N LYS A 282 -6.42 -47.84 1.86
CA LYS A 282 -6.99 -49.11 2.36
C LYS A 282 -5.94 -50.17 2.51
#